data_6d1bdc55ef30a36c8ca2454cd4e12019
#
_entry.id   6d1bdc55ef30a36c8ca2454cd4e12019
#
_cell.length_a   1.000
_cell.length_b   1.000
_cell.length_c   1.000
_cell.angle_alpha   90.00
_cell.angle_beta   90.00
_cell.angle_gamma   90.00
#
_symmetry.space_group_name_H-M   'P 1'
#
loop_
_entity.id
_entity.type
_entity.pdbx_description
1 polymer ?
#
loop_
_entity_poly.entity_id
_entity_poly.type
_entity_poly.pdbx_seq_one_letter_code
_entity_poly.pdbx_strand_id
1 'polypeptide(L)'
;MHYYQPLLLTPGPTPVPDEIMSQIQLPMIGHRSSDFEVIAEDAYSGLKPIFGAQNDVLILTSSGTSVLEASMLNIANPEDHIVIIVSGAFGNRFKQIAETYYKNIHVYDVSWGEAVNVNSFLDFLKSLNVKVTAIFTQFCETSTGVLHPIHVLGQEIKSYDSDIYFI
;
A
#
# COMPACT_ATOMS: atom_id res chain seq x y z
N MET A 1 9.25 -35.22 -18.16
CA MET A 1 9.14 -33.89 -18.74
C MET A 1 10.03 -32.98 -17.90
N HIS A 2 11.12 -32.44 -18.44
CA HIS A 2 11.88 -31.43 -17.75
C HIS A 2 11.13 -30.11 -17.91
N TYR A 3 10.48 -29.62 -16.86
CA TYR A 3 9.94 -28.27 -16.85
C TYR A 3 11.11 -27.29 -16.81
N TYR A 4 11.31 -26.59 -17.91
CA TYR A 4 12.22 -25.45 -17.96
C TYR A 4 11.62 -24.35 -17.07
N GLN A 5 12.32 -24.02 -15.98
CA GLN A 5 11.96 -22.83 -15.17
C GLN A 5 12.65 -21.62 -15.78
N PRO A 6 11.92 -20.72 -16.46
CA PRO A 6 12.51 -19.50 -16.96
C PRO A 6 12.93 -18.59 -15.80
N LEU A 7 14.05 -17.89 -15.96
CA LEU A 7 14.42 -16.81 -15.05
C LEU A 7 13.42 -15.66 -15.23
N LEU A 8 12.60 -15.41 -14.20
CA LEU A 8 11.66 -14.29 -14.20
C LEU A 8 12.35 -13.04 -13.65
N LEU A 9 12.41 -12.00 -14.48
CA LEU A 9 12.94 -10.67 -14.13
C LEU A 9 11.82 -9.62 -14.08
N THR A 10 10.64 -10.05 -13.68
CA THR A 10 9.45 -9.20 -13.52
C THR A 10 9.22 -8.87 -12.05
N PRO A 11 8.57 -7.75 -11.71
CA PRO A 11 8.18 -7.45 -10.33
C PRO A 11 7.12 -8.41 -9.78
N GLY A 12 6.46 -9.13 -10.65
CA GLY A 12 5.48 -10.20 -10.37
C GLY A 12 4.93 -10.78 -11.67
N PRO A 13 4.59 -12.09 -11.73
CA PRO A 13 4.85 -13.09 -10.69
C PRO A 13 6.35 -13.38 -10.51
N THR A 14 6.73 -13.79 -9.31
CA THR A 14 8.09 -14.21 -8.98
C THR A 14 8.12 -15.71 -8.67
N PRO A 15 9.26 -16.40 -8.84
CA PRO A 15 9.41 -17.76 -8.37
C PRO A 15 9.14 -17.86 -6.87
N VAL A 16 8.37 -18.88 -6.48
CA VAL A 16 8.12 -19.18 -5.06
C VAL A 16 9.15 -20.20 -4.60
N PRO A 17 9.89 -19.97 -3.48
CA PRO A 17 10.83 -20.92 -2.93
C PRO A 17 10.19 -22.29 -2.64
N ASP A 18 10.96 -23.37 -2.80
CA ASP A 18 10.46 -24.74 -2.63
C ASP A 18 9.93 -25.00 -1.21
N GLU A 19 10.54 -24.36 -0.20
CA GLU A 19 10.09 -24.42 1.19
C GLU A 19 8.65 -23.88 1.35
N ILE A 20 8.31 -22.82 0.66
CA ILE A 20 6.96 -22.23 0.67
C ILE A 20 6.01 -23.12 -0.13
N MET A 21 6.45 -23.57 -1.32
CA MET A 21 5.64 -24.46 -2.15
C MET A 21 5.29 -25.76 -1.43
N SER A 22 6.18 -26.31 -0.61
CA SER A 22 5.93 -27.51 0.18
C SER A 22 4.80 -27.31 1.21
N GLN A 23 4.67 -26.11 1.79
CA GLN A 23 3.60 -25.79 2.73
C GLN A 23 2.21 -25.74 2.05
N ILE A 24 2.15 -25.22 0.81
CA ILE A 24 0.90 -25.18 0.02
C ILE A 24 0.39 -26.58 -0.32
N GLN A 25 1.26 -27.59 -0.33
CA GLN A 25 0.91 -28.98 -0.65
C GLN A 25 0.39 -29.77 0.57
N LEU A 26 0.43 -29.19 1.78
CA LEU A 26 -0.11 -29.86 2.97
C LEU A 26 -1.62 -30.07 2.87
N PRO A 27 -2.17 -31.12 3.50
CA PRO A 27 -3.60 -31.34 3.54
C PRO A 27 -4.37 -30.14 4.07
N MET A 28 -5.54 -29.86 3.47
CA MET A 28 -6.41 -28.78 3.94
C MET A 28 -6.94 -29.11 5.34
N ILE A 29 -6.95 -28.10 6.21
CA ILE A 29 -7.54 -28.14 7.54
C ILE A 29 -8.75 -27.21 7.62
N GLY A 30 -9.64 -27.45 8.57
CA GLY A 30 -10.82 -26.61 8.77
C GLY A 30 -10.44 -25.23 9.29
N HIS A 31 -10.90 -24.16 8.66
CA HIS A 31 -10.61 -22.77 9.04
C HIS A 31 -11.17 -22.36 10.42
N ARG A 32 -11.94 -23.25 11.10
CA ARG A 32 -12.48 -23.04 12.46
C ARG A 32 -11.92 -24.06 13.44
N SER A 33 -10.85 -24.80 13.08
CA SER A 33 -10.20 -25.75 13.97
C SER A 33 -9.13 -25.07 14.80
N SER A 34 -8.79 -25.66 15.96
CA SER A 34 -7.66 -25.24 16.78
C SER A 34 -6.32 -25.26 16.04
N ASP A 35 -6.16 -26.21 15.12
CA ASP A 35 -4.93 -26.31 14.32
C ASP A 35 -4.77 -25.12 13.38
N PHE A 36 -5.88 -24.64 12.80
CA PHE A 36 -5.85 -23.42 11.98
C PHE A 36 -5.59 -22.16 12.83
N GLU A 37 -6.18 -22.10 14.03
CA GLU A 37 -5.98 -20.99 14.97
C GLU A 37 -4.49 -20.80 15.30
N VAL A 38 -3.79 -21.89 15.60
CA VAL A 38 -2.33 -21.86 15.85
C VAL A 38 -1.54 -21.32 14.65
N ILE A 39 -1.87 -21.77 13.44
CA ILE A 39 -1.19 -21.30 12.22
C ILE A 39 -1.50 -19.81 11.99
N ALA A 40 -2.73 -19.38 12.19
CA ALA A 40 -3.13 -17.99 12.01
C ALA A 40 -2.44 -17.06 13.02
N GLU A 41 -2.37 -17.44 14.29
CA GLU A 41 -1.67 -16.69 15.34
C GLU A 41 -0.18 -16.54 15.04
N ASP A 42 0.48 -17.61 14.60
CA ASP A 42 1.89 -17.59 14.22
C ASP A 42 2.11 -16.64 13.02
N ALA A 43 1.26 -16.72 11.99
CA ALA A 43 1.32 -15.84 10.83
C ALA A 43 1.12 -14.36 11.22
N TYR A 44 0.12 -14.05 12.03
CA TYR A 44 -0.14 -12.67 12.47
C TYR A 44 1.00 -12.12 13.33
N SER A 45 1.52 -12.92 14.25
CA SER A 45 2.64 -12.51 15.09
C SER A 45 3.93 -12.28 14.28
N GLY A 46 4.17 -13.12 13.27
CA GLY A 46 5.32 -13.01 12.37
C GLY A 46 5.24 -11.78 11.44
N LEU A 47 4.05 -11.32 11.08
CA LEU A 47 3.86 -10.15 10.22
C LEU A 47 4.10 -8.82 10.95
N LYS A 48 3.81 -8.73 12.25
CA LYS A 48 3.97 -7.49 13.02
C LYS A 48 5.34 -6.84 12.87
N PRO A 49 6.48 -7.52 13.09
CA PRO A 49 7.80 -6.91 12.93
C PRO A 49 8.12 -6.53 11.48
N ILE A 50 7.59 -7.26 10.49
CA ILE A 50 7.79 -6.95 9.07
C ILE A 50 7.15 -5.61 8.71
N PHE A 51 5.95 -5.34 9.23
CA PHE A 51 5.21 -4.10 9.00
C PHE A 51 5.53 -3.00 10.02
N GLY A 52 6.35 -3.27 11.03
CA GLY A 52 6.57 -2.35 12.16
C GLY A 52 5.28 -2.05 12.93
N ALA A 53 4.31 -2.97 12.89
CA ALA A 53 2.99 -2.77 13.44
C ALA A 53 2.93 -3.13 14.94
N GLN A 54 2.27 -2.27 15.74
CA GLN A 54 1.92 -2.57 17.12
C GLN A 54 0.58 -3.31 17.22
N ASN A 55 -0.33 -3.03 16.30
CA ASN A 55 -1.64 -3.68 16.17
C ASN A 55 -1.59 -4.89 15.24
N ASP A 56 -2.71 -5.58 15.11
CA ASP A 56 -2.80 -6.75 14.24
C ASP A 56 -2.69 -6.35 12.76
N VAL A 57 -1.94 -7.15 12.01
CA VAL A 57 -1.83 -7.04 10.56
C VAL A 57 -2.92 -7.90 9.93
N LEU A 58 -3.80 -7.30 9.15
CA LEU A 58 -4.91 -8.01 8.51
C LEU A 58 -4.45 -8.63 7.19
N ILE A 59 -4.73 -9.92 7.02
CA ILE A 59 -4.47 -10.67 5.79
C ILE A 59 -5.76 -10.71 4.97
N LEU A 60 -5.78 -10.07 3.81
CA LEU A 60 -6.90 -10.11 2.88
C LEU A 60 -6.61 -11.11 1.75
N THR A 61 -7.51 -12.06 1.55
CA THR A 61 -7.47 -12.98 0.40
C THR A 61 -7.91 -12.24 -0.85
N SER A 62 -7.01 -11.42 -1.40
CA SER A 62 -7.34 -10.47 -2.47
C SER A 62 -6.08 -10.02 -3.24
N SER A 63 -6.27 -9.11 -4.20
CA SER A 63 -5.18 -8.41 -4.88
C SER A 63 -4.76 -7.15 -4.13
N GLY A 64 -3.55 -6.62 -4.41
CA GLY A 64 -3.10 -5.34 -3.88
C GLY A 64 -4.08 -4.18 -4.18
N THR A 65 -4.79 -4.21 -5.31
CA THR A 65 -5.82 -3.21 -5.65
C THR A 65 -6.93 -3.14 -4.62
N SER A 66 -7.40 -4.28 -4.12
CA SER A 66 -8.44 -4.30 -3.07
C SER A 66 -7.93 -3.76 -1.73
N VAL A 67 -6.62 -3.92 -1.45
CA VAL A 67 -6.02 -3.33 -0.25
C VAL A 67 -5.91 -1.81 -0.38
N LEU A 68 -5.59 -1.28 -1.57
CA LEU A 68 -5.64 0.15 -1.83
C LEU A 68 -7.05 0.71 -1.56
N GLU A 69 -8.08 0.07 -2.12
CA GLU A 69 -9.48 0.45 -1.91
C GLU A 69 -9.88 0.37 -0.43
N ALA A 70 -9.56 -0.75 0.23
CA ALA A 70 -9.86 -0.93 1.64
C ALA A 70 -9.20 0.13 2.53
N SER A 71 -7.94 0.50 2.25
CA SER A 71 -7.24 1.54 3.00
C SER A 71 -7.95 2.89 2.89
N MET A 72 -8.39 3.26 1.69
CA MET A 72 -9.10 4.51 1.45
C MET A 72 -10.43 4.57 2.19
N LEU A 73 -11.27 3.54 2.02
CA LEU A 73 -12.64 3.50 2.56
C LEU A 73 -12.69 3.40 4.10
N ASN A 74 -11.60 2.96 4.74
CA ASN A 74 -11.52 2.90 6.19
C ASN A 74 -10.98 4.18 6.85
N ILE A 75 -10.37 5.08 6.06
CA ILE A 75 -9.67 6.27 6.59
C ILE A 75 -10.44 7.55 6.37
N ALA A 76 -11.09 7.70 5.22
CA ALA A 76 -11.72 8.95 4.82
C ALA A 76 -13.19 8.73 4.40
N ASN A 77 -14.02 9.74 4.63
CA ASN A 77 -15.41 9.79 4.17
C ASN A 77 -15.51 10.39 2.75
N PRO A 78 -16.60 10.15 2.01
CA PRO A 78 -16.77 10.64 0.64
C PRO A 78 -16.65 12.17 0.47
N GLU A 79 -16.94 12.93 1.51
CA GLU A 79 -16.90 14.40 1.51
C GLU A 79 -15.54 14.97 1.98
N ASP A 80 -14.64 14.12 2.49
CA ASP A 80 -13.34 14.55 2.97
C ASP A 80 -12.43 14.99 1.82
N HIS A 81 -11.54 15.93 2.09
CA HIS A 81 -10.47 16.28 1.17
C HIS A 81 -9.31 15.29 1.30
N ILE A 82 -9.00 14.60 0.22
CA ILE A 82 -7.89 13.65 0.16
C ILE A 82 -6.88 14.07 -0.90
N VAL A 83 -5.63 13.71 -0.68
CA VAL A 83 -4.54 13.94 -1.64
C VAL A 83 -4.04 12.59 -2.16
N ILE A 84 -3.84 12.50 -3.47
CA ILE A 84 -3.24 11.33 -4.12
C ILE A 84 -1.93 11.76 -4.77
N ILE A 85 -0.84 11.11 -4.43
CA ILE A 85 0.44 11.27 -5.12
C ILE A 85 0.50 10.28 -6.28
N VAL A 86 0.64 10.79 -7.50
CA VAL A 86 0.69 10.00 -8.72
C VAL A 86 2.06 10.15 -9.36
N SER A 87 2.84 9.06 -9.38
CA SER A 87 4.18 9.00 -9.97
C SER A 87 4.34 7.83 -10.96
N GLY A 88 3.24 7.10 -11.21
CA GLY A 88 3.20 5.96 -12.12
C GLY A 88 1.85 5.25 -12.10
N ALA A 89 1.83 4.00 -12.55
CA ALA A 89 0.61 3.23 -12.75
C ALA A 89 -0.14 2.93 -11.44
N PHE A 90 0.56 2.67 -10.34
CA PHE A 90 -0.09 2.36 -9.06
C PHE A 90 -0.60 3.62 -8.35
N GLY A 91 0.11 4.75 -8.43
CA GLY A 91 -0.42 6.04 -8.01
C GLY A 91 -1.68 6.42 -8.80
N ASN A 92 -1.66 6.20 -10.12
CA ASN A 92 -2.84 6.41 -10.96
C ASN A 92 -3.99 5.43 -10.60
N ARG A 93 -3.69 4.21 -10.14
CA ARG A 93 -4.71 3.27 -9.64
C ARG A 93 -5.39 3.80 -8.38
N PHE A 94 -4.65 4.36 -7.42
CA PHE A 94 -5.25 5.05 -6.26
C PHE A 94 -6.20 6.17 -6.71
N LYS A 95 -5.76 7.01 -7.66
CA LYS A 95 -6.59 8.08 -8.22
C LYS A 95 -7.91 7.53 -8.81
N GLN A 96 -7.85 6.48 -9.63
CA GLN A 96 -9.05 5.87 -10.24
C GLN A 96 -10.02 5.31 -9.19
N ILE A 97 -9.50 4.71 -8.12
CA ILE A 97 -10.33 4.24 -7.00
C ILE A 97 -10.96 5.44 -6.30
N ALA A 98 -10.17 6.48 -5.99
CA ALA A 98 -10.66 7.69 -5.36
C ALA A 98 -11.80 8.35 -6.13
N GLU A 99 -11.68 8.46 -7.46
CA GLU A 99 -12.71 9.04 -8.34
C GLU A 99 -14.07 8.33 -8.26
N THR A 100 -14.09 7.09 -7.77
CA THR A 100 -15.34 6.34 -7.58
C THR A 100 -16.06 6.72 -6.28
N TYR A 101 -15.31 7.07 -5.23
CA TYR A 101 -15.85 7.17 -3.87
C TYR A 101 -15.82 8.58 -3.27
N TYR A 102 -14.92 9.46 -3.76
CA TYR A 102 -14.66 10.76 -3.12
C TYR A 102 -15.00 11.92 -4.05
N LYS A 103 -15.46 13.03 -3.46
CA LYS A 103 -15.80 14.26 -4.19
C LYS A 103 -14.64 15.25 -4.25
N ASN A 104 -13.80 15.28 -3.22
CA ASN A 104 -12.76 16.29 -3.05
C ASN A 104 -11.36 15.64 -3.15
N ILE A 105 -10.95 15.36 -4.37
CA ILE A 105 -9.67 14.71 -4.67
C ILE A 105 -8.69 15.75 -5.18
N HIS A 106 -7.53 15.83 -4.52
CA HIS A 106 -6.41 16.66 -4.93
C HIS A 106 -5.27 15.75 -5.42
N VAL A 107 -4.83 15.94 -6.64
CA VAL A 107 -3.80 15.11 -7.25
C VAL A 107 -2.49 15.89 -7.29
N TYR A 108 -1.43 15.29 -6.74
CA TYR A 108 -0.07 15.75 -6.89
C TYR A 108 0.65 14.86 -7.90
N ASP A 109 0.77 15.35 -9.14
CA ASP A 109 1.45 14.63 -10.21
C ASP A 109 2.96 14.80 -10.11
N VAL A 110 3.67 13.67 -10.15
CA VAL A 110 5.12 13.59 -10.24
C VAL A 110 5.49 12.98 -11.58
N SER A 111 6.50 13.51 -12.26
CA SER A 111 6.97 12.94 -13.51
C SER A 111 7.32 11.46 -13.33
N TRP A 112 6.85 10.62 -14.23
CA TRP A 112 7.13 9.18 -14.16
C TRP A 112 8.64 8.92 -14.24
N GLY A 113 9.14 8.15 -13.28
CA GLY A 113 10.57 7.89 -13.12
C GLY A 113 11.28 8.84 -12.14
N GLU A 114 10.56 9.79 -11.57
CA GLU A 114 11.08 10.72 -10.56
C GLU A 114 10.48 10.41 -9.17
N ALA A 115 11.28 10.65 -8.13
CA ALA A 115 10.81 10.58 -6.76
C ALA A 115 10.10 11.88 -6.35
N VAL A 116 9.18 11.78 -5.39
CA VAL A 116 8.52 12.96 -4.79
C VAL A 116 9.57 13.91 -4.22
N ASN A 117 9.50 15.17 -4.63
CA ASN A 117 10.23 16.24 -3.96
C ASN A 117 9.42 16.71 -2.76
N VAL A 118 9.97 16.51 -1.56
CA VAL A 118 9.27 16.77 -0.29
C VAL A 118 8.87 18.24 -0.15
N ASN A 119 9.76 19.17 -0.47
CA ASN A 119 9.49 20.60 -0.32
C ASN A 119 8.38 21.06 -1.29
N SER A 120 8.47 20.65 -2.56
CA SER A 120 7.45 20.99 -3.55
C SER A 120 6.09 20.39 -3.21
N PHE A 121 6.08 19.18 -2.62
CA PHE A 121 4.85 18.56 -2.15
C PHE A 121 4.23 19.32 -0.97
N LEU A 122 5.04 19.75 -0.01
CA LEU A 122 4.56 20.57 1.13
C LEU A 122 4.02 21.93 0.66
N ASP A 123 4.65 22.55 -0.31
CA ASP A 123 4.17 23.80 -0.90
C ASP A 123 2.83 23.59 -1.60
N PHE A 124 2.67 22.50 -2.34
CA PHE A 124 1.39 22.09 -2.91
C PHE A 124 0.34 21.87 -1.81
N LEU A 125 0.66 21.11 -0.76
CA LEU A 125 -0.27 20.83 0.33
C LEU A 125 -0.76 22.12 1.01
N LYS A 126 0.14 23.06 1.29
CA LYS A 126 -0.18 24.38 1.84
C LYS A 126 -1.06 25.22 0.91
N SER A 127 -0.84 25.09 -0.41
CA SER A 127 -1.59 25.86 -1.41
C SER A 127 -3.06 25.46 -1.54
N LEU A 128 -3.43 24.25 -1.10
CA LEU A 128 -4.81 23.76 -1.18
C LEU A 128 -5.79 24.57 -0.33
N ASN A 129 -5.31 25.15 0.78
CA ASN A 129 -6.12 25.97 1.69
C ASN A 129 -7.42 25.29 2.17
N VAL A 130 -7.37 23.96 2.36
CA VAL A 130 -8.45 23.12 2.88
C VAL A 130 -7.90 22.18 3.94
N LYS A 131 -8.76 21.66 4.81
CA LYS A 131 -8.36 20.62 5.76
C LYS A 131 -8.27 19.27 5.03
N VAL A 132 -7.07 18.76 4.83
CA VAL A 132 -6.83 17.45 4.24
C VAL A 132 -6.97 16.36 5.31
N THR A 133 -7.76 15.32 5.04
CA THR A 133 -7.94 14.18 5.94
C THR A 133 -6.87 13.12 5.74
N ALA A 134 -6.55 12.79 4.48
CA ALA A 134 -5.60 11.72 4.17
C ALA A 134 -4.77 12.00 2.91
N ILE A 135 -3.55 11.46 2.90
CA ILE A 135 -2.64 11.47 1.76
C ILE A 135 -2.26 10.03 1.43
N PHE A 136 -2.46 9.63 0.17
CA PHE A 136 -2.19 8.28 -0.33
C PHE A 136 -1.04 8.30 -1.32
N THR A 137 -0.08 7.36 -1.13
CA THR A 137 1.09 7.23 -2.01
C THR A 137 1.59 5.78 -2.06
N GLN A 138 2.49 5.47 -2.98
CA GLN A 138 3.28 4.25 -2.96
C GLN A 138 4.63 4.49 -2.29
N PHE A 139 5.13 3.51 -1.56
CA PHE A 139 6.53 3.51 -1.13
C PHE A 139 7.46 3.28 -2.33
N CYS A 140 7.15 2.27 -3.11
CA CYS A 140 7.82 1.97 -4.36
C CYS A 140 6.80 1.96 -5.50
N GLU A 141 6.95 2.87 -6.45
CA GLU A 141 6.16 2.84 -7.68
C GLU A 141 6.75 1.80 -8.63
N THR A 142 6.21 0.60 -8.57
CA THR A 142 6.75 -0.58 -9.27
C THR A 142 6.81 -0.40 -10.79
N SER A 143 5.88 0.36 -11.37
CA SER A 143 5.83 0.60 -12.82
C SER A 143 7.01 1.40 -13.35
N THR A 144 7.67 2.18 -12.48
CA THR A 144 8.84 3.00 -12.83
C THR A 144 10.10 2.59 -12.09
N GLY A 145 9.97 1.75 -11.03
CA GLY A 145 11.08 1.33 -10.17
C GLY A 145 11.55 2.41 -9.19
N VAL A 146 10.75 3.47 -8.99
CA VAL A 146 11.10 4.59 -8.12
C VAL A 146 10.71 4.32 -6.68
N LEU A 147 11.67 4.55 -5.77
CA LEU A 147 11.46 4.54 -4.33
C LEU A 147 11.24 5.98 -3.84
N HIS A 148 10.11 6.22 -3.18
CA HIS A 148 9.82 7.54 -2.61
C HIS A 148 10.39 7.71 -1.19
N PRO A 149 10.80 8.95 -0.79
CA PRO A 149 11.35 9.23 0.53
C PRO A 149 10.24 9.31 1.59
N ILE A 150 9.43 8.24 1.74
CA ILE A 150 8.22 8.24 2.57
C ILE A 150 8.46 8.55 4.05
N HIS A 151 9.65 8.20 4.60
CA HIS A 151 9.97 8.49 5.98
C HIS A 151 10.08 10.01 6.22
N VAL A 152 10.82 10.69 5.33
CA VAL A 152 10.99 12.15 5.41
C VAL A 152 9.65 12.83 5.11
N LEU A 153 8.95 12.37 4.07
CA LEU A 153 7.64 12.90 3.68
C LEU A 153 6.63 12.77 4.83
N GLY A 154 6.57 11.61 5.49
CA GLY A 154 5.68 11.37 6.63
C GLY A 154 6.02 12.25 7.84
N GLN A 155 7.31 12.46 8.14
CA GLN A 155 7.74 13.36 9.21
C GLN A 155 7.31 14.81 8.94
N GLU A 156 7.52 15.30 7.72
CA GLU A 156 7.17 16.65 7.33
C GLU A 156 5.64 16.86 7.28
N ILE A 157 4.88 15.89 6.77
CA ILE A 157 3.41 15.92 6.81
C ILE A 157 2.92 16.00 8.26
N LYS A 158 3.43 15.16 9.15
CA LYS A 158 3.05 15.16 10.57
C LYS A 158 3.48 16.42 11.31
N SER A 159 4.56 17.05 10.89
CA SER A 159 4.99 18.36 11.41
C SER A 159 4.09 19.49 10.93
N TYR A 160 3.55 19.38 9.71
CA TYR A 160 2.60 20.34 9.15
C TYR A 160 1.21 20.24 9.79
N ASP A 161 0.67 19.02 9.84
CA ASP A 161 -0.61 18.69 10.49
C ASP A 161 -0.61 17.23 10.98
N SER A 162 -0.61 17.04 12.30
CA SER A 162 -0.58 15.71 12.93
C SER A 162 -1.85 14.90 12.72
N ASP A 163 -2.96 15.53 12.34
CA ASP A 163 -4.25 14.86 12.12
C ASP A 163 -4.33 14.18 10.75
N ILE A 164 -3.46 14.52 9.80
CA ILE A 164 -3.44 13.92 8.47
C ILE A 164 -3.01 12.46 8.57
N TYR A 165 -3.81 11.57 8.01
CA TYR A 165 -3.42 10.18 7.78
C TYR A 165 -2.51 10.10 6.55
N PHE A 166 -1.32 9.52 6.73
CA PHE A 166 -0.38 9.26 5.64
C PHE A 166 -0.29 7.75 5.39
N ILE A 167 -0.73 7.30 4.23
CA ILE A 167 -0.95 5.89 3.83
C ILE A 167 -0.10 5.56 2.59
#